data_4381ace74ec548022c9c89a4b56a8cf2
#
_entry.id   4381ace74ec548022c9c89a4b56a8cf2
#
_cell.length_a   1.000
_cell.length_b   1.000
_cell.length_c   1.000
_cell.angle_alpha   90.00
_cell.angle_beta   90.00
_cell.angle_gamma   90.00
#
_symmetry.space_group_name_H-M   'P 1'
#
loop_
_entity.id
_entity.type
_entity.pdbx_description
1 polymer ?
#
loop_
_entity_poly.entity_id
_entity_poly.type
_entity_poly.pdbx_seq_one_letter_code
_entity_poly.pdbx_strand_id
1 'polypeptide(L)'
;MYRKLDEAALGAILEAGIAEFARCGFQPASVAAVAKSAGVSVGVIYKYFGDKDAFFLACVRHSLDLLDATLREAAAGGGPLEARMQRLILALIRQSRSHASYNAMYNEITSGGCKRYAKELAGEIEGRTAGVYSALLENARAAGTVDPGLDPALFAFFLDNLFMMLQFSYSCDYYAERMKIFCGADIADDTEKMTEYFMRFVKNALKTGR
;
A
#
# COMPACT_ATOMS: atom_id res chain seq x y z
N MET A 1 13.04 20.82 -30.91
CA MET A 1 11.77 21.00 -30.16
C MET A 1 11.55 19.73 -29.36
N TYR A 2 11.74 19.74 -28.01
CA TYR A 2 11.55 18.52 -27.21
C TYR A 2 10.05 18.21 -27.14
N ARG A 3 9.65 17.03 -27.60
CA ARG A 3 8.28 16.54 -27.51
C ARG A 3 7.90 16.42 -26.03
N LYS A 4 6.76 17.01 -25.62
CA LYS A 4 6.21 16.82 -24.29
C LYS A 4 5.90 15.33 -24.12
N LEU A 5 6.31 14.73 -23.00
CA LEU A 5 5.96 13.34 -22.69
C LEU A 5 4.44 13.25 -22.50
N ASP A 6 3.86 12.19 -22.98
CA ASP A 6 2.48 11.82 -22.68
C ASP A 6 2.39 11.12 -21.32
N GLU A 7 1.18 10.89 -20.83
CA GLU A 7 0.95 10.26 -19.52
C GLU A 7 1.54 8.85 -19.43
N ALA A 8 1.49 8.09 -20.51
CA ALA A 8 2.05 6.73 -20.54
C ALA A 8 3.57 6.74 -20.38
N ALA A 9 4.27 7.68 -21.04
CA ALA A 9 5.71 7.83 -20.91
C ALA A 9 6.11 8.33 -19.50
N LEU A 10 5.31 9.24 -18.90
CA LEU A 10 5.53 9.68 -17.53
C LEU A 10 5.30 8.53 -16.54
N GLY A 11 4.25 7.74 -16.73
CA GLY A 11 3.99 6.53 -15.95
C GLY A 11 5.15 5.54 -16.02
N ALA A 12 5.68 5.26 -17.22
CA ALA A 12 6.83 4.36 -17.39
C ALA A 12 8.09 4.84 -16.64
N ILE A 13 8.33 6.15 -16.57
CA ILE A 13 9.43 6.73 -15.78
C ILE A 13 9.20 6.53 -14.29
N LEU A 14 7.97 6.75 -13.80
CA LEU A 14 7.63 6.56 -12.40
C LEU A 14 7.74 5.08 -12.00
N GLU A 15 7.27 4.15 -12.82
CA GLU A 15 7.41 2.70 -12.60
C GLU A 15 8.88 2.27 -12.53
N ALA A 16 9.72 2.76 -13.45
CA ALA A 16 11.16 2.51 -13.40
C ALA A 16 11.81 3.10 -12.15
N GLY A 17 11.34 4.28 -11.70
CA GLY A 17 11.77 4.90 -10.45
C GLY A 17 11.39 4.08 -9.22
N ILE A 18 10.13 3.64 -9.13
CA ILE A 18 9.63 2.79 -8.05
C ILE A 18 10.46 1.50 -7.96
N ALA A 19 10.70 0.83 -9.09
CA ALA A 19 11.50 -0.38 -9.13
C ALA A 19 12.94 -0.15 -8.63
N GLU A 20 13.57 0.95 -9.01
CA GLU A 20 14.94 1.28 -8.56
C GLU A 20 14.98 1.62 -7.07
N PHE A 21 14.05 2.45 -6.58
CA PHE A 21 13.97 2.80 -5.15
C PHE A 21 13.64 1.58 -4.28
N ALA A 22 12.75 0.71 -4.72
CA ALA A 22 12.43 -0.53 -4.03
C ALA A 22 13.63 -1.49 -3.94
N ARG A 23 14.43 -1.55 -5.02
CA ARG A 23 15.57 -2.48 -5.12
C ARG A 23 16.75 -2.11 -4.22
N CYS A 24 17.06 -0.83 -4.07
CA CYS A 24 18.28 -0.41 -3.40
C CYS A 24 18.11 0.71 -2.37
N GLY A 25 16.88 1.13 -2.11
CA GLY A 25 16.57 2.24 -1.20
C GLY A 25 16.84 3.61 -1.81
N PHE A 26 16.40 4.65 -1.10
CA PHE A 26 16.47 6.03 -1.60
C PHE A 26 17.90 6.52 -1.86
N GLN A 27 18.82 6.33 -0.90
CA GLN A 27 20.18 6.92 -0.99
C GLN A 27 21.01 6.34 -2.14
N PRO A 28 21.14 5.00 -2.29
CA PRO A 28 21.93 4.39 -3.36
C PRO A 28 21.27 4.46 -4.74
N ALA A 29 19.95 4.68 -4.84
CA ALA A 29 19.21 4.68 -6.10
C ALA A 29 19.79 5.67 -7.13
N SER A 30 19.90 5.20 -8.38
CA SER A 30 20.52 5.92 -9.48
C SER A 30 19.50 6.42 -10.50
N VAL A 31 19.32 7.73 -10.60
CA VAL A 31 18.47 8.36 -11.64
C VAL A 31 18.96 7.99 -13.04
N ALA A 32 20.26 7.75 -13.22
CA ALA A 32 20.80 7.27 -14.50
C ALA A 32 20.35 5.84 -14.84
N ALA A 33 20.25 4.95 -13.84
CA ALA A 33 19.71 3.61 -14.03
C ALA A 33 18.22 3.67 -14.40
N VAL A 34 17.44 4.51 -13.72
CA VAL A 34 16.03 4.77 -14.04
C VAL A 34 15.88 5.27 -15.48
N ALA A 35 16.65 6.28 -15.87
CA ALA A 35 16.60 6.84 -17.23
C ALA A 35 16.88 5.79 -18.30
N LYS A 36 17.88 4.93 -18.06
CA LYS A 36 18.20 3.81 -18.94
C LYS A 36 17.05 2.81 -19.04
N SER A 37 16.45 2.45 -17.91
CA SER A 37 15.32 1.50 -17.87
C SER A 37 14.07 2.05 -18.57
N ALA A 38 13.79 3.35 -18.38
CA ALA A 38 12.64 4.01 -19.02
C ALA A 38 12.88 4.46 -20.47
N GLY A 39 14.08 4.25 -21.02
CA GLY A 39 14.41 4.65 -22.39
C GLY A 39 14.48 6.16 -22.62
N VAL A 40 14.80 6.94 -21.56
CA VAL A 40 14.90 8.40 -21.63
C VAL A 40 16.27 8.88 -21.20
N SER A 41 16.59 10.17 -21.41
CA SER A 41 17.82 10.77 -20.82
C SER A 41 17.58 11.22 -19.38
N VAL A 42 18.65 11.26 -18.58
CA VAL A 42 18.64 11.80 -17.22
C VAL A 42 18.11 13.25 -17.19
N GLY A 43 18.47 14.05 -18.21
CA GLY A 43 17.97 15.42 -18.34
C GLY A 43 16.45 15.50 -18.50
N VAL A 44 15.81 14.48 -19.08
CA VAL A 44 14.34 14.42 -19.16
C VAL A 44 13.76 14.25 -17.76
N ILE A 45 14.29 13.34 -16.94
CA ILE A 45 13.78 13.10 -15.58
C ILE A 45 13.91 14.40 -14.76
N TYR A 46 15.07 15.03 -14.74
CA TYR A 46 15.26 16.29 -14.00
C TYR A 46 14.43 17.45 -14.51
N LYS A 47 14.15 17.50 -15.81
CA LYS A 47 13.25 18.51 -16.38
C LYS A 47 11.81 18.38 -15.85
N TYR A 48 11.31 17.17 -15.67
CA TYR A 48 9.93 16.93 -15.22
C TYR A 48 9.77 16.94 -13.71
N PHE A 49 10.79 16.49 -12.98
CA PHE A 49 10.69 16.29 -11.54
C PHE A 49 11.60 17.22 -10.73
N GLY A 50 12.56 17.91 -11.36
CA GLY A 50 13.48 18.82 -10.70
C GLY A 50 14.73 18.13 -10.17
N ASP A 51 14.62 17.39 -9.07
CA ASP A 51 15.71 16.66 -8.44
C ASP A 51 15.33 15.24 -8.06
N LYS A 52 16.26 14.49 -7.46
CA LYS A 52 16.03 13.09 -7.04
C LYS A 52 14.98 12.98 -5.94
N ASP A 53 14.93 14.00 -5.05
CA ASP A 53 13.98 14.05 -3.95
C ASP A 53 12.55 14.23 -4.46
N ALA A 54 12.35 15.21 -5.30
CA ALA A 54 11.04 15.45 -5.94
C ALA A 54 10.61 14.27 -6.83
N PHE A 55 11.55 13.64 -7.52
CA PHE A 55 11.28 12.43 -8.29
C PHE A 55 10.85 11.26 -7.40
N PHE A 56 11.54 11.03 -6.28
CA PHE A 56 11.16 10.02 -5.29
C PHE A 56 9.74 10.25 -4.74
N LEU A 57 9.44 11.49 -4.32
CA LEU A 57 8.10 11.84 -3.85
C LEU A 57 7.02 11.64 -4.93
N ALA A 58 7.34 11.93 -6.19
CA ALA A 58 6.43 11.65 -7.30
C ALA A 58 6.18 10.14 -7.49
N CYS A 59 7.22 9.30 -7.34
CA CYS A 59 7.08 7.84 -7.34
C CYS A 59 6.18 7.35 -6.19
N VAL A 60 6.37 7.88 -4.98
CA VAL A 60 5.53 7.55 -3.83
C VAL A 60 4.07 7.91 -4.11
N ARG A 61 3.80 9.14 -4.58
CA ARG A 61 2.43 9.58 -4.89
C ARG A 61 1.78 8.72 -5.96
N HIS A 62 2.52 8.34 -6.99
CA HIS A 62 2.02 7.44 -8.05
C HIS A 62 1.60 6.07 -7.47
N SER A 63 2.41 5.48 -6.58
CA SER A 63 2.05 4.22 -5.92
C SER A 63 0.83 4.35 -5.01
N LEU A 64 0.69 5.50 -4.32
CA LEU A 64 -0.46 5.79 -3.47
C LEU A 64 -1.76 5.99 -4.24
N ASP A 65 -1.70 6.53 -5.46
CA ASP A 65 -2.88 6.70 -6.31
C ASP A 65 -3.50 5.35 -6.69
N LEU A 66 -2.67 4.34 -6.97
CA LEU A 66 -3.14 2.97 -7.18
C LEU A 66 -3.73 2.34 -5.91
N LEU A 67 -3.08 2.53 -4.76
CA LEU A 67 -3.59 2.03 -3.48
C LEU A 67 -4.96 2.66 -3.16
N ASP A 68 -5.08 3.97 -3.28
CA ASP A 68 -6.34 4.69 -3.03
C ASP A 68 -7.46 4.20 -3.95
N ALA A 69 -7.20 4.05 -5.24
CA ALA A 69 -8.15 3.51 -6.20
C ALA A 69 -8.59 2.09 -5.81
N THR A 70 -7.64 1.22 -5.45
CA THR A 70 -7.90 -0.17 -5.02
C THR A 70 -8.78 -0.23 -3.77
N LEU A 71 -8.45 0.58 -2.76
CA LEU A 71 -9.20 0.63 -1.51
C LEU A 71 -10.63 1.17 -1.72
N ARG A 72 -10.78 2.26 -2.47
CA ARG A 72 -12.07 2.86 -2.77
C ARG A 72 -12.97 1.91 -3.56
N GLU A 73 -12.45 1.25 -4.58
CA GLU A 73 -13.18 0.25 -5.36
C GLU A 73 -13.66 -0.92 -4.49
N ALA A 74 -12.76 -1.48 -3.67
CA ALA A 74 -13.12 -2.58 -2.77
C ALA A 74 -14.14 -2.18 -1.70
N ALA A 75 -14.05 -0.94 -1.17
CA ALA A 75 -14.96 -0.42 -0.16
C ALA A 75 -16.32 0.03 -0.73
N ALA A 76 -16.38 0.53 -1.97
CA ALA A 76 -17.59 1.05 -2.60
C ALA A 76 -18.62 -0.02 -2.93
N GLY A 77 -18.22 -1.26 -3.10
CA GLY A 77 -19.13 -2.38 -3.34
C GLY A 77 -20.15 -2.52 -2.21
N GLY A 78 -21.44 -2.63 -2.55
CA GLY A 78 -22.53 -2.82 -1.59
C GLY A 78 -22.38 -4.09 -0.74
N GLY A 79 -23.28 -4.28 0.23
CA GLY A 79 -23.33 -5.46 1.09
C GLY A 79 -22.88 -5.22 2.53
N PRO A 80 -22.94 -6.26 3.37
CA PRO A 80 -22.56 -6.17 4.78
C PRO A 80 -21.08 -5.90 4.95
N LEU A 81 -20.70 -5.43 6.15
CA LEU A 81 -19.32 -5.12 6.52
C LEU A 81 -18.34 -6.25 6.17
N GLU A 82 -18.73 -7.49 6.46
CA GLU A 82 -17.90 -8.66 6.18
C GLU A 82 -17.56 -8.80 4.70
N ALA A 83 -18.54 -8.62 3.81
CA ALA A 83 -18.30 -8.73 2.37
C ALA A 83 -17.36 -7.62 1.87
N ARG A 84 -17.46 -6.40 2.42
CA ARG A 84 -16.54 -5.30 2.13
C ARG A 84 -15.13 -5.58 2.63
N MET A 85 -14.99 -6.07 3.86
CA MET A 85 -13.71 -6.46 4.45
C MET A 85 -13.03 -7.58 3.64
N GLN A 86 -13.79 -8.58 3.22
CA GLN A 86 -13.26 -9.66 2.40
C GLN A 86 -12.74 -9.15 1.05
N ARG A 87 -13.49 -8.25 0.40
CA ARG A 87 -13.02 -7.61 -0.85
C ARG A 87 -11.73 -6.82 -0.64
N LEU A 88 -11.63 -6.05 0.45
CA LEU A 88 -10.42 -5.30 0.81
C LEU A 88 -9.22 -6.24 0.97
N ILE A 89 -9.35 -7.32 1.75
CA ILE A 89 -8.27 -8.29 1.96
C ILE A 89 -7.81 -8.88 0.62
N LEU A 90 -8.74 -9.36 -0.20
CA LEU A 90 -8.43 -9.96 -1.49
C LEU A 90 -7.79 -8.95 -2.47
N ALA A 91 -8.27 -7.69 -2.47
CA ALA A 91 -7.72 -6.64 -3.30
C ALA A 91 -6.29 -6.28 -2.88
N LEU A 92 -6.03 -6.15 -1.57
CA LEU A 92 -4.70 -5.86 -1.03
C LEU A 92 -3.71 -6.99 -1.29
N ILE A 93 -4.08 -8.26 -1.11
CA ILE A 93 -3.22 -9.40 -1.45
C ILE A 93 -2.88 -9.40 -2.93
N ARG A 94 -3.86 -9.19 -3.79
CA ARG A 94 -3.68 -9.16 -5.25
C ARG A 94 -2.75 -8.05 -5.68
N GLN A 95 -2.98 -6.81 -5.16
CA GLN A 95 -2.13 -5.66 -5.44
C GLN A 95 -0.70 -5.89 -4.94
N SER A 96 -0.53 -6.45 -3.74
CA SER A 96 0.80 -6.71 -3.18
C SER A 96 1.62 -7.70 -4.01
N ARG A 97 0.96 -8.65 -4.66
CA ARG A 97 1.63 -9.58 -5.60
C ARG A 97 1.97 -8.93 -6.93
N SER A 98 1.02 -8.17 -7.50
CA SER A 98 1.22 -7.56 -8.83
C SER A 98 2.13 -6.34 -8.80
N HIS A 99 2.22 -5.62 -7.67
CA HIS A 99 3.01 -4.40 -7.49
C HIS A 99 3.90 -4.49 -6.25
N ALA A 100 4.66 -5.58 -6.12
CA ALA A 100 5.50 -5.83 -4.95
C ALA A 100 6.52 -4.70 -4.70
N SER A 101 7.04 -4.06 -5.75
CA SER A 101 7.95 -2.92 -5.67
C SER A 101 7.33 -1.70 -4.97
N TYR A 102 6.01 -1.51 -5.04
CA TYR A 102 5.33 -0.40 -4.36
C TYR A 102 5.41 -0.55 -2.84
N ASN A 103 5.11 -1.75 -2.34
CA ASN A 103 5.19 -2.04 -0.92
C ASN A 103 6.65 -2.12 -0.43
N ALA A 104 7.59 -2.61 -1.25
CA ALA A 104 9.00 -2.61 -0.93
C ALA A 104 9.54 -1.16 -0.79
N MET A 105 9.15 -0.25 -1.69
CA MET A 105 9.47 1.17 -1.58
C MET A 105 8.82 1.80 -0.33
N TYR A 106 7.57 1.45 0.00
CA TYR A 106 6.91 1.90 1.23
C TYR A 106 7.65 1.41 2.48
N ASN A 107 8.09 0.16 2.51
CA ASN A 107 8.90 -0.36 3.61
C ASN A 107 10.21 0.44 3.78
N GLU A 108 10.86 0.88 2.72
CA GLU A 108 12.03 1.77 2.78
C GLU A 108 11.71 3.13 3.43
N ILE A 109 10.53 3.69 3.17
CA ILE A 109 10.07 4.94 3.82
C ILE A 109 9.98 4.76 5.33
N THR A 110 9.42 3.64 5.79
CA THR A 110 9.20 3.36 7.21
C THR A 110 10.46 2.90 7.95
N SER A 111 11.46 2.35 7.25
CA SER A 111 12.69 1.79 7.82
C SER A 111 13.77 2.81 8.21
N GLY A 112 13.54 4.09 7.97
CA GLY A 112 14.43 5.17 8.41
C GLY A 112 15.36 5.72 7.33
N GLY A 113 15.42 5.17 6.13
CA GLY A 113 16.15 5.73 4.99
C GLY A 113 15.63 7.10 4.55
N CYS A 114 14.36 7.39 4.86
CA CYS A 114 13.64 8.59 4.43
C CYS A 114 13.16 9.46 5.60
N LYS A 115 13.82 9.45 6.76
CA LYS A 115 13.40 10.18 7.98
C LYS A 115 13.01 11.64 7.76
N ARG A 116 13.68 12.35 6.85
CA ARG A 116 13.39 13.77 6.55
C ARG A 116 11.98 13.99 5.98
N TYR A 117 11.40 12.97 5.35
CA TYR A 117 10.06 13.03 4.78
C TYR A 117 8.99 12.37 5.68
N ALA A 118 9.38 11.81 6.82
CA ALA A 118 8.47 10.99 7.64
C ALA A 118 7.15 11.69 7.97
N LYS A 119 7.19 12.98 8.36
CA LYS A 119 5.99 13.74 8.69
C LYS A 119 5.12 14.03 7.46
N GLU A 120 5.73 14.42 6.34
CA GLU A 120 5.02 14.72 5.09
C GLU A 120 4.38 13.46 4.55
N LEU A 121 5.16 12.39 4.41
CA LEU A 121 4.70 11.12 3.86
C LEU A 121 3.67 10.42 4.76
N ALA A 122 3.83 10.44 6.09
CA ALA A 122 2.82 9.93 6.99
C ALA A 122 1.47 10.65 6.78
N GLY A 123 1.49 11.99 6.66
CA GLY A 123 0.26 12.74 6.37
C GLY A 123 -0.37 12.38 5.02
N GLU A 124 0.42 12.19 3.97
CA GLU A 124 -0.08 11.83 2.64
C GLU A 124 -0.57 10.37 2.56
N ILE A 125 0.17 9.44 3.17
CA ILE A 125 -0.12 8.00 3.12
C ILE A 125 -1.32 7.69 4.02
N GLU A 126 -1.17 7.97 5.32
CA GLU A 126 -2.16 7.58 6.32
C GLU A 126 -3.47 8.38 6.18
N GLY A 127 -3.39 9.62 5.67
CA GLY A 127 -4.58 10.41 5.36
C GLY A 127 -5.49 9.79 4.29
N ARG A 128 -4.93 8.96 3.38
CA ARG A 128 -5.71 8.24 2.35
C ARG A 128 -6.37 6.99 2.91
N THR A 129 -5.63 6.16 3.65
CA THR A 129 -6.10 4.89 4.18
C THR A 129 -7.04 5.08 5.37
N ALA A 130 -6.69 5.96 6.32
CA ALA A 130 -7.47 6.23 7.52
C ALA A 130 -8.92 6.64 7.20
N GLY A 131 -9.12 7.51 6.20
CA GLY A 131 -10.45 7.94 5.79
C GLY A 131 -11.34 6.79 5.31
N VAL A 132 -10.78 5.84 4.55
CA VAL A 132 -11.53 4.68 4.03
C VAL A 132 -11.93 3.74 5.17
N TYR A 133 -11.00 3.40 6.06
CA TYR A 133 -11.25 2.44 7.14
C TYR A 133 -12.15 3.03 8.22
N SER A 134 -11.95 4.31 8.61
CA SER A 134 -12.81 4.97 9.58
C SER A 134 -14.25 5.07 9.07
N ALA A 135 -14.47 5.50 7.83
CA ALA A 135 -15.80 5.57 7.26
C ALA A 135 -16.51 4.21 7.18
N LEU A 136 -15.76 3.15 6.88
CA LEU A 136 -16.28 1.78 6.86
C LEU A 136 -16.80 1.36 8.25
N LEU A 137 -16.03 1.64 9.30
CA LEU A 137 -16.34 1.29 10.68
C LEU A 137 -17.44 2.19 11.28
N GLU A 138 -17.43 3.48 10.98
CA GLU A 138 -18.49 4.42 11.39
C GLU A 138 -19.84 4.02 10.82
N ASN A 139 -19.89 3.67 9.54
CA ASN A 139 -21.10 3.16 8.88
C ASN A 139 -21.59 1.86 9.53
N ALA A 140 -20.67 0.95 9.86
CA ALA A 140 -21.02 -0.31 10.52
C ALA A 140 -21.53 -0.08 11.96
N ARG A 141 -20.95 0.85 12.71
CA ARG A 141 -21.42 1.26 14.03
C ARG A 141 -22.82 1.90 13.96
N ALA A 142 -23.02 2.81 13.02
CA ALA A 142 -24.34 3.43 12.81
C ALA A 142 -25.41 2.41 12.42
N ALA A 143 -25.06 1.37 11.70
CA ALA A 143 -25.95 0.26 11.35
C ALA A 143 -26.13 -0.77 12.48
N GLY A 144 -25.47 -0.61 13.64
CA GLY A 144 -25.56 -1.55 14.77
C GLY A 144 -24.92 -2.92 14.51
N THR A 145 -24.03 -3.03 13.54
CA THR A 145 -23.40 -4.31 13.13
C THR A 145 -22.08 -4.58 13.85
N VAL A 146 -21.57 -3.63 14.63
CA VAL A 146 -20.36 -3.75 15.47
C VAL A 146 -20.65 -3.25 16.87
N ASP A 147 -19.72 -3.50 17.79
CA ASP A 147 -19.81 -3.06 19.18
C ASP A 147 -20.07 -1.54 19.26
N PRO A 148 -21.13 -1.06 19.94
CA PRO A 148 -21.38 0.38 20.11
C PRO A 148 -20.28 1.10 20.90
N GLY A 149 -19.53 0.39 21.74
CA GLY A 149 -18.36 0.91 22.47
C GLY A 149 -17.07 0.98 21.65
N LEU A 150 -17.07 0.46 20.41
CA LEU A 150 -15.92 0.49 19.53
C LEU A 150 -15.57 1.95 19.16
N ASP A 151 -14.31 2.34 19.36
CA ASP A 151 -13.75 3.57 18.79
C ASP A 151 -13.33 3.31 17.33
N PRO A 152 -14.02 3.88 16.33
CA PRO A 152 -13.72 3.61 14.93
C PRO A 152 -12.32 4.05 14.52
N ALA A 153 -11.76 5.12 15.09
CA ALA A 153 -10.45 5.62 14.74
C ALA A 153 -9.34 4.69 15.26
N LEU A 154 -9.43 4.26 16.54
CA LEU A 154 -8.48 3.31 17.10
C LEU A 154 -8.55 1.96 16.40
N PHE A 155 -9.75 1.48 16.08
CA PHE A 155 -9.89 0.20 15.39
C PHE A 155 -9.38 0.30 13.94
N ALA A 156 -9.63 1.41 13.25
CA ALA A 156 -9.07 1.68 11.92
C ALA A 156 -7.53 1.65 11.94
N PHE A 157 -6.90 2.24 12.95
CA PHE A 157 -5.45 2.20 13.12
C PHE A 157 -4.92 0.77 13.31
N PHE A 158 -5.56 -0.05 14.16
CA PHE A 158 -5.16 -1.45 14.32
C PHE A 158 -5.38 -2.27 13.04
N LEU A 159 -6.47 -2.03 12.35
CA LEU A 159 -6.79 -2.70 11.09
C LEU A 159 -5.78 -2.34 9.99
N ASP A 160 -5.40 -1.08 9.89
CA ASP A 160 -4.37 -0.60 8.96
C ASP A 160 -3.01 -1.28 9.21
N ASN A 161 -2.58 -1.38 10.47
CA ASN A 161 -1.37 -2.11 10.83
C ASN A 161 -1.42 -3.59 10.40
N LEU A 162 -2.57 -4.25 10.56
CA LEU A 162 -2.75 -5.62 10.09
C LEU A 162 -2.67 -5.73 8.57
N PHE A 163 -3.30 -4.80 7.86
CA PHE A 163 -3.26 -4.75 6.40
C PHE A 163 -1.86 -4.44 5.87
N MET A 164 -1.14 -3.50 6.48
CA MET A 164 0.23 -3.20 6.12
C MET A 164 1.14 -4.41 6.27
N MET A 165 1.05 -5.13 7.42
CA MET A 165 1.83 -6.34 7.64
C MET A 165 1.45 -7.47 6.66
N LEU A 166 0.18 -7.59 6.32
CA LEU A 166 -0.29 -8.54 5.32
C LEU A 166 0.32 -8.22 3.94
N GLN A 167 0.28 -6.97 3.52
CA GLN A 167 0.85 -6.53 2.24
C GLN A 167 2.35 -6.80 2.17
N PHE A 168 3.11 -6.46 3.22
CA PHE A 168 4.55 -6.75 3.29
C PHE A 168 4.84 -8.25 3.23
N SER A 169 3.98 -9.09 3.80
CA SER A 169 4.13 -10.55 3.74
C SER A 169 4.00 -11.12 2.33
N TYR A 170 3.39 -10.39 1.41
CA TYR A 170 3.27 -10.78 -0.01
C TYR A 170 4.24 -10.05 -0.95
N SER A 171 5.06 -9.12 -0.45
CA SER A 171 5.88 -8.24 -1.31
C SER A 171 7.29 -7.95 -0.80
N CYS A 172 7.61 -8.27 0.45
CA CYS A 172 8.93 -8.01 1.04
C CYS A 172 9.53 -9.29 1.60
N ASP A 173 10.76 -9.62 1.19
CA ASP A 173 11.40 -10.91 1.47
C ASP A 173 11.40 -11.30 2.94
N TYR A 174 11.80 -10.38 3.85
CA TYR A 174 11.82 -10.66 5.28
C TYR A 174 10.44 -11.07 5.81
N TYR A 175 9.40 -10.34 5.43
CA TYR A 175 8.03 -10.60 5.89
C TYR A 175 7.43 -11.85 5.25
N ALA A 176 7.81 -12.16 4.01
CA ALA A 176 7.44 -13.40 3.34
C ALA A 176 8.02 -14.62 4.07
N GLU A 177 9.31 -14.58 4.40
CA GLU A 177 9.94 -15.65 5.18
C GLU A 177 9.35 -15.75 6.60
N ARG A 178 9.10 -14.61 7.25
CA ARG A 178 8.41 -14.58 8.54
C ARG A 178 7.02 -15.26 8.46
N MET A 179 6.23 -14.98 7.43
CA MET A 179 4.93 -15.60 7.21
C MET A 179 5.05 -17.12 7.05
N LYS A 180 6.02 -17.61 6.29
CA LYS A 180 6.28 -19.06 6.11
C LYS A 180 6.64 -19.74 7.42
N ILE A 181 7.45 -19.09 8.27
CA ILE A 181 7.84 -19.64 9.59
C ILE A 181 6.61 -19.84 10.49
N PHE A 182 5.66 -18.89 10.49
CA PHE A 182 4.47 -18.98 11.34
C PHE A 182 3.38 -19.88 10.77
N CYS A 183 3.20 -19.87 9.46
CA CYS A 183 2.02 -20.41 8.81
C CYS A 183 2.30 -21.64 7.90
N GLY A 184 3.57 -21.96 7.67
CA GLY A 184 4.00 -23.00 6.72
C GLY A 184 4.35 -22.43 5.34
N ALA A 185 5.14 -23.20 4.56
CA ALA A 185 5.69 -22.74 3.29
C ALA A 185 4.61 -22.39 2.24
N ASP A 186 3.53 -23.13 2.23
CA ASP A 186 2.50 -23.07 1.18
C ASP A 186 1.43 -21.98 1.41
N ILE A 187 1.46 -21.29 2.58
CA ILE A 187 0.41 -20.33 2.96
C ILE A 187 0.35 -19.13 1.99
N ALA A 188 1.48 -18.76 1.42
CA ALA A 188 1.54 -17.66 0.45
C ALA A 188 0.65 -17.92 -0.77
N ASP A 189 0.53 -19.17 -1.20
CA ASP A 189 -0.27 -19.57 -2.36
C ASP A 189 -1.74 -19.84 -2.03
N ASP A 190 -2.06 -20.03 -0.74
CA ASP A 190 -3.43 -20.28 -0.25
C ASP A 190 -4.09 -18.96 0.18
N THR A 191 -4.44 -18.13 -0.80
CA THR A 191 -5.12 -16.84 -0.56
C THR A 191 -6.49 -17.01 0.10
N GLU A 192 -7.19 -18.09 -0.18
CA GLU A 192 -8.51 -18.38 0.38
C GLU A 192 -8.40 -18.60 1.89
N LYS A 193 -7.53 -19.51 2.31
CA LYS A 193 -7.26 -19.78 3.71
C LYS A 193 -6.77 -18.51 4.46
N MET A 194 -5.83 -17.76 3.88
CA MET A 194 -5.36 -16.51 4.49
C MET A 194 -6.53 -15.55 4.71
N THR A 195 -7.38 -15.37 3.69
CA THR A 195 -8.54 -14.47 3.77
C THR A 195 -9.55 -14.95 4.82
N GLU A 196 -9.86 -16.25 4.87
CA GLU A 196 -10.77 -16.83 5.85
C GLU A 196 -10.31 -16.57 7.28
N TYR A 197 -9.05 -16.89 7.60
CA TYR A 197 -8.52 -16.72 8.95
C TYR A 197 -8.37 -15.25 9.34
N PHE A 198 -7.96 -14.39 8.43
CA PHE A 198 -7.92 -12.95 8.66
C PHE A 198 -9.33 -12.41 8.96
N MET A 199 -10.32 -12.80 8.17
CA MET A 199 -11.73 -12.43 8.39
C MET A 199 -12.25 -12.93 9.73
N ARG A 200 -11.92 -14.17 10.11
CA ARG A 200 -12.29 -14.72 11.41
C ARG A 200 -11.71 -13.91 12.56
N PHE A 201 -10.44 -13.50 12.46
CA PHE A 201 -9.80 -12.65 13.45
C PHE A 201 -10.51 -11.28 13.57
N VAL A 202 -10.70 -10.58 12.46
CA VAL A 202 -11.35 -9.26 12.42
C VAL A 202 -12.80 -9.34 12.91
N LYS A 203 -13.57 -10.33 12.48
CA LYS A 203 -14.95 -10.53 12.96
C LYS A 203 -15.03 -10.71 14.47
N ASN A 204 -14.13 -11.46 15.06
CA ASN A 204 -14.12 -11.68 16.51
C ASN A 204 -13.75 -10.41 17.27
N ALA A 205 -12.86 -9.57 16.70
CA ALA A 205 -12.49 -8.28 17.28
C ALA A 205 -13.61 -7.21 17.17
N LEU A 206 -14.49 -7.33 16.15
CA LEU A 206 -15.60 -6.40 15.93
C LEU A 206 -16.87 -6.75 16.72
N LYS A 207 -16.97 -7.97 17.25
CA LYS A 207 -18.16 -8.40 18.01
C LYS A 207 -18.25 -7.72 19.36
N THR A 208 -19.48 -7.43 19.74
CA THR A 208 -19.81 -7.07 21.13
C THR A 208 -19.33 -8.19 22.04
N GLY A 209 -18.51 -7.84 23.03
CA GLY A 209 -18.26 -8.74 24.18
C GLY A 209 -19.60 -9.07 24.84
N ARG A 210 -19.95 -10.35 24.91
CA ARG A 210 -21.03 -10.81 25.76
C ARG A 210 -20.59 -10.75 27.22
#